data_6b680a9987844083446d1f88ac50896e
#
_entry.id   6b680a9987844083446d1f88ac50896e
#
_cell.length_a   1.000
_cell.length_b   1.000
_cell.length_c   1.000
_cell.angle_alpha   90.00
_cell.angle_beta   90.00
_cell.angle_gamma   90.00
#
_symmetry.space_group_name_H-M   'P 1'
#
loop_
_entity.id
_entity.type
_entity.pdbx_description
1 polymer ?
#
loop_
_entity_poly.entity_id
_entity_poly.type
_entity_poly.pdbx_seq_one_letter_code
_entity_poly.pdbx_strand_id
1 'polypeptide(L)'
;LDYSDPEFAQVRAHINQFESVLFSANFADPVAGYRAYAEVDSFIDWFLVNEIAKNVDAQWYSSIYFHWVPGDKIHMGPIWDFDLGFGNVDYADATYPEGWWVRWNSWIARMLEDPAFVARVKERYASLDGQRPEIKEKIAEWSAQVNLSQAQNDSIWQTLGRYVWPNPVFYDTHEEEVEHLVSWLDTRMDWLAENIEAL
;
A
#
# COMPACT_ATOMS: atom_id res chain seq x y z
N LEU A 1 -24.06 3.78 -0.41
CA LEU A 1 -25.04 2.85 -1.00
C LEU A 1 -25.61 1.97 0.10
N ASP A 2 -26.94 1.86 0.17
CA ASP A 2 -27.61 0.88 1.03
C ASP A 2 -27.62 -0.49 0.31
N TYR A 3 -27.66 -1.59 1.09
CA TYR A 3 -27.77 -2.95 0.55
C TYR A 3 -29.01 -3.16 -0.32
N SER A 4 -30.04 -2.34 -0.16
CA SER A 4 -31.29 -2.35 -0.94
C SER A 4 -31.19 -1.56 -2.25
N ASP A 5 -30.16 -0.75 -2.44
CA ASP A 5 -30.02 0.06 -3.66
C ASP A 5 -29.73 -0.82 -4.89
N PRO A 6 -30.38 -0.57 -6.04
CA PRO A 6 -30.09 -1.29 -7.27
C PRO A 6 -28.61 -1.21 -7.69
N GLU A 7 -27.99 -0.06 -7.45
CA GLU A 7 -26.57 0.19 -7.72
C GLU A 7 -25.68 -0.73 -6.89
N PHE A 8 -26.04 -1.01 -5.64
CA PHE A 8 -25.31 -1.96 -4.80
C PHE A 8 -25.34 -3.38 -5.39
N ALA A 9 -26.50 -3.82 -5.89
CA ALA A 9 -26.62 -5.12 -6.53
C ALA A 9 -25.78 -5.20 -7.80
N GLN A 10 -25.68 -4.11 -8.57
CA GLN A 10 -24.88 -4.03 -9.78
C GLN A 10 -23.38 -4.08 -9.47
N VAL A 11 -22.90 -3.32 -8.47
CA VAL A 11 -21.50 -3.37 -8.01
C VAL A 11 -21.14 -4.77 -7.54
N ARG A 12 -21.98 -5.37 -6.69
CA ARG A 12 -21.78 -6.74 -6.19
C ARG A 12 -21.67 -7.75 -7.34
N ALA A 13 -22.57 -7.66 -8.31
CA ALA A 13 -22.55 -8.57 -9.46
C ALA A 13 -21.25 -8.45 -10.26
N HIS A 14 -20.75 -7.23 -10.45
CA HIS A 14 -19.51 -6.98 -11.17
C HIS A 14 -18.29 -7.50 -10.40
N ILE A 15 -18.20 -7.26 -9.09
CA ILE A 15 -17.11 -7.79 -8.25
C ILE A 15 -17.14 -9.32 -8.22
N ASN A 16 -18.30 -9.94 -8.03
CA ASN A 16 -18.42 -11.41 -8.06
C ASN A 16 -17.98 -11.99 -9.41
N GLN A 17 -18.28 -11.31 -10.52
CA GLN A 17 -17.84 -11.73 -11.86
C GLN A 17 -16.31 -11.61 -11.99
N PHE A 18 -15.73 -10.50 -11.55
CA PHE A 18 -14.29 -10.31 -11.51
C PHE A 18 -13.60 -11.41 -10.68
N GLU A 19 -14.05 -11.66 -9.46
CA GLU A 19 -13.48 -12.70 -8.59
C GLU A 19 -13.65 -14.10 -9.18
N SER A 20 -14.81 -14.39 -9.78
CA SER A 20 -15.05 -15.67 -10.46
C SER A 20 -14.03 -15.92 -11.57
N VAL A 21 -13.65 -14.88 -12.31
CA VAL A 21 -12.63 -14.97 -13.36
C VAL A 21 -11.23 -15.01 -12.76
N LEU A 22 -10.93 -14.16 -11.79
CA LEU A 22 -9.61 -14.09 -11.14
C LEU A 22 -9.21 -15.41 -10.49
N PHE A 23 -10.16 -16.11 -9.86
CA PHE A 23 -9.91 -17.40 -9.21
C PHE A 23 -10.17 -18.63 -10.10
N SER A 24 -10.43 -18.41 -11.40
CA SER A 24 -10.58 -19.52 -12.37
C SER A 24 -9.23 -20.08 -12.83
N ALA A 25 -9.26 -21.22 -13.51
CA ALA A 25 -8.07 -21.83 -14.11
C ALA A 25 -7.48 -20.96 -15.25
N ASN A 26 -8.31 -20.17 -15.93
CA ASN A 26 -7.92 -19.34 -17.07
C ASN A 26 -7.75 -17.87 -16.68
N PHE A 27 -7.49 -17.55 -15.42
CA PHE A 27 -7.45 -16.17 -14.92
C PHE A 27 -6.47 -15.25 -15.65
N ALA A 28 -5.34 -15.78 -16.10
CA ALA A 28 -4.29 -15.02 -16.79
C ALA A 28 -4.51 -14.89 -18.31
N ASP A 29 -5.63 -15.39 -18.87
CA ASP A 29 -5.92 -15.22 -20.27
C ASP A 29 -5.93 -13.72 -20.65
N PRO A 30 -5.20 -13.30 -21.71
CA PRO A 30 -5.04 -11.88 -22.01
C PRO A 30 -6.32 -11.17 -22.44
N VAL A 31 -7.35 -11.91 -22.86
CA VAL A 31 -8.63 -11.35 -23.36
C VAL A 31 -9.77 -11.62 -22.39
N ALA A 32 -9.92 -12.87 -21.91
CA ALA A 32 -11.04 -13.32 -21.09
C ALA A 32 -10.69 -13.45 -19.59
N GLY A 33 -9.45 -13.24 -19.23
CA GLY A 33 -8.97 -13.29 -17.84
C GLY A 33 -9.29 -12.01 -17.04
N TYR A 34 -8.68 -11.88 -15.87
CA TYR A 34 -8.93 -10.75 -14.94
C TYR A 34 -8.67 -9.37 -15.54
N ARG A 35 -7.81 -9.26 -16.57
CA ARG A 35 -7.52 -8.00 -17.30
C ARG A 35 -8.72 -7.42 -18.03
N ALA A 36 -9.76 -8.22 -18.26
CA ALA A 36 -11.03 -7.72 -18.81
C ALA A 36 -11.81 -6.88 -17.78
N TYR A 37 -11.53 -7.08 -16.48
CA TYR A 37 -12.25 -6.47 -15.37
C TYR A 37 -11.42 -5.49 -14.55
N ALA A 38 -10.11 -5.67 -14.47
CA ALA A 38 -9.19 -4.89 -13.67
C ALA A 38 -8.34 -3.95 -14.54
N GLU A 39 -8.22 -2.68 -14.13
CA GLU A 39 -7.20 -1.79 -14.65
C GLU A 39 -5.89 -2.13 -13.94
N VAL A 40 -5.04 -2.90 -14.64
CA VAL A 40 -3.90 -3.62 -14.06
C VAL A 40 -2.86 -2.69 -13.43
N ASP A 41 -2.57 -1.56 -14.06
CA ASP A 41 -1.56 -0.63 -13.56
C ASP A 41 -2.01 0.00 -12.23
N SER A 42 -3.31 0.24 -12.01
CA SER A 42 -3.81 0.71 -10.71
C SER A 42 -3.64 -0.32 -9.60
N PHE A 43 -3.81 -1.62 -9.91
CA PHE A 43 -3.56 -2.70 -8.95
C PHE A 43 -2.07 -2.80 -8.59
N ILE A 44 -1.19 -2.64 -9.59
CA ILE A 44 0.25 -2.66 -9.40
C ILE A 44 0.70 -1.46 -8.54
N ASP A 45 0.25 -0.26 -8.87
CA ASP A 45 0.60 0.96 -8.14
C ASP A 45 0.07 0.88 -6.70
N TRP A 46 -1.17 0.44 -6.50
CA TRP A 46 -1.74 0.22 -5.18
C TRP A 46 -0.95 -0.81 -4.38
N PHE A 47 -0.60 -1.95 -4.99
CA PHE A 47 0.21 -2.99 -4.36
C PHE A 47 1.56 -2.44 -3.94
N LEU A 48 2.30 -1.80 -4.85
CA LEU A 48 3.65 -1.32 -4.58
C LEU A 48 3.68 -0.23 -3.50
N VAL A 49 2.77 0.73 -3.53
CA VAL A 49 2.71 1.79 -2.52
C VAL A 49 2.40 1.21 -1.14
N ASN A 50 1.42 0.31 -1.04
CA ASN A 50 1.08 -0.34 0.22
C ASN A 50 2.17 -1.33 0.69
N GLU A 51 2.85 -2.03 -0.23
CA GLU A 51 3.95 -2.94 0.10
C GLU A 51 5.19 -2.18 0.57
N ILE A 52 5.55 -1.06 -0.09
CA ILE A 52 6.64 -0.18 0.36
C ILE A 52 6.37 0.34 1.77
N ALA A 53 5.16 0.82 2.02
CA ALA A 53 4.76 1.28 3.35
C ALA A 53 4.58 0.14 4.35
N LYS A 54 4.47 -1.10 3.89
CA LYS A 54 4.07 -2.26 4.71
C LYS A 54 2.81 -1.97 5.51
N ASN A 55 1.81 -1.37 4.82
CA ASN A 55 0.55 -0.94 5.42
C ASN A 55 -0.22 -2.14 5.97
N VAL A 56 -0.43 -2.14 7.28
CA VAL A 56 -1.02 -3.28 8.01
C VAL A 56 -2.41 -3.62 7.49
N ASP A 57 -3.22 -2.64 7.21
CA ASP A 57 -4.63 -2.83 6.83
C ASP A 57 -4.80 -3.34 5.39
N ALA A 58 -3.77 -3.22 4.55
CA ALA A 58 -3.84 -3.61 3.14
C ALA A 58 -4.00 -5.12 2.87
N GLN A 59 -4.04 -5.95 3.92
CA GLN A 59 -4.41 -7.38 3.84
C GLN A 59 -5.92 -7.64 4.04
N TRP A 60 -6.81 -6.74 3.61
CA TRP A 60 -8.26 -6.82 3.78
C TRP A 60 -8.78 -6.59 5.21
N TYR A 61 -8.02 -5.87 6.05
CA TYR A 61 -8.52 -5.51 7.38
C TYR A 61 -9.44 -4.29 7.32
N SER A 62 -8.93 -3.17 6.78
CA SER A 62 -9.71 -1.95 6.61
C SER A 62 -9.06 -1.01 5.58
N SER A 63 -9.66 0.16 5.35
CA SER A 63 -9.07 1.28 4.60
C SER A 63 -8.62 0.97 3.16
N ILE A 64 -9.17 -0.10 2.57
CA ILE A 64 -8.93 -0.47 1.18
C ILE A 64 -10.08 0.04 0.33
N TYR A 65 -9.74 0.85 -0.66
CA TYR A 65 -10.71 1.43 -1.58
C TYR A 65 -10.42 1.01 -3.02
N PHE A 66 -11.48 0.85 -3.76
CA PHE A 66 -11.46 0.74 -5.21
C PHE A 66 -12.71 1.43 -5.77
N HIS A 67 -12.69 1.78 -7.03
CA HIS A 67 -13.84 2.36 -7.69
C HIS A 67 -14.12 1.66 -9.02
N TRP A 68 -15.36 1.71 -9.42
CA TRP A 68 -15.84 1.17 -10.67
C TRP A 68 -17.00 2.01 -11.20
N VAL A 69 -17.03 2.20 -12.51
CA VAL A 69 -18.13 2.85 -13.24
C VAL A 69 -18.70 1.83 -14.22
N PRO A 70 -20.04 1.73 -14.40
CA PRO A 70 -20.63 0.80 -15.36
C PRO A 70 -20.02 0.93 -16.76
N GLY A 71 -19.52 -0.18 -17.30
CA GLY A 71 -18.84 -0.24 -18.60
C GLY A 71 -17.33 -0.02 -18.56
N ASP A 72 -16.76 0.26 -17.42
CA ASP A 72 -15.32 0.40 -17.21
C ASP A 72 -14.75 -0.76 -16.37
N LYS A 73 -13.45 -0.75 -16.15
CA LYS A 73 -12.72 -1.69 -15.29
C LYS A 73 -12.71 -1.22 -13.84
N ILE A 74 -12.39 -2.14 -12.94
CA ILE A 74 -12.13 -1.85 -11.53
C ILE A 74 -10.75 -1.18 -11.43
N HIS A 75 -10.68 -0.05 -10.74
CA HIS A 75 -9.45 0.65 -10.39
C HIS A 75 -9.22 0.58 -8.89
N MET A 76 -8.03 0.18 -8.44
CA MET A 76 -7.65 0.28 -7.04
C MET A 76 -7.35 1.73 -6.66
N GLY A 77 -7.76 2.11 -5.46
CA GLY A 77 -7.60 3.47 -4.91
C GLY A 77 -8.92 4.20 -4.66
N PRO A 78 -8.84 5.38 -4.05
CA PRO A 78 -7.63 6.08 -3.63
C PRO A 78 -6.84 5.34 -2.55
N ILE A 79 -5.54 5.61 -2.43
CA ILE A 79 -4.74 5.17 -1.29
C ILE A 79 -5.15 6.01 -0.06
N TRP A 80 -5.21 5.35 1.11
CA TRP A 80 -5.75 5.96 2.31
C TRP A 80 -5.17 5.30 3.56
N ASP A 81 -5.02 6.09 4.64
CA ASP A 81 -4.80 5.61 6.01
C ASP A 81 -3.48 4.84 6.20
N PHE A 82 -2.37 5.58 6.16
CA PHE A 82 -1.01 5.02 6.28
C PHE A 82 -0.40 5.24 7.67
N ASP A 83 -1.20 5.57 8.67
CA ASP A 83 -0.75 5.76 10.06
C ASP A 83 -0.18 4.47 10.67
N LEU A 84 -0.66 3.30 10.23
CA LEU A 84 -0.14 1.97 10.58
C LEU A 84 0.83 1.41 9.52
N GLY A 85 1.54 2.28 8.83
CA GLY A 85 2.58 1.94 7.87
C GLY A 85 3.96 2.34 8.34
N PHE A 86 4.98 2.04 7.53
CA PHE A 86 6.38 2.42 7.75
C PHE A 86 6.95 1.97 9.09
N GLY A 87 6.54 0.80 9.57
CA GLY A 87 6.98 0.24 10.84
C GLY A 87 6.30 0.83 12.07
N ASN A 88 5.32 1.74 11.90
CA ASN A 88 4.64 2.41 13.01
C ASN A 88 3.57 1.54 13.70
N VAL A 89 3.93 0.29 13.99
CA VAL A 89 3.09 -0.67 14.73
C VAL A 89 3.97 -1.55 15.63
N ASP A 90 3.49 -1.90 16.81
CA ASP A 90 4.17 -2.77 17.77
C ASP A 90 3.64 -4.21 17.76
N TYR A 91 2.88 -4.57 16.75
CA TYR A 91 2.31 -5.91 16.54
C TYR A 91 2.52 -6.40 15.12
N ALA A 92 2.50 -7.71 14.93
CA ALA A 92 2.80 -8.39 13.67
C ALA A 92 4.23 -8.07 13.15
N ASP A 93 4.62 -8.66 12.04
CA ASP A 93 5.94 -8.43 11.43
C ASP A 93 6.01 -7.10 10.63
N ALA A 94 4.96 -6.27 10.71
CA ALA A 94 4.90 -4.98 10.02
C ALA A 94 5.80 -3.90 10.63
N THR A 95 6.26 -4.09 11.89
CA THR A 95 7.28 -3.27 12.53
C THR A 95 8.62 -3.29 11.76
N TYR A 96 8.99 -4.46 11.22
CA TYR A 96 10.29 -4.66 10.58
C TYR A 96 10.23 -4.29 9.08
N PRO A 97 11.28 -3.65 8.55
CA PRO A 97 11.32 -3.31 7.11
C PRO A 97 11.43 -4.53 6.18
N GLU A 98 11.88 -5.68 6.68
CA GLU A 98 12.02 -6.91 5.92
C GLU A 98 10.69 -7.69 5.80
N GLY A 99 10.64 -8.61 4.84
CA GLY A 99 9.50 -9.50 4.63
C GLY A 99 8.37 -8.89 3.80
N TRP A 100 7.62 -9.76 3.14
CA TRP A 100 6.43 -9.38 2.38
C TRP A 100 5.23 -9.21 3.32
N TRP A 101 4.36 -8.24 2.99
CA TRP A 101 3.12 -8.00 3.75
C TRP A 101 1.89 -8.01 2.85
N VAL A 102 1.78 -7.06 1.94
CA VAL A 102 0.61 -6.89 1.06
C VAL A 102 0.54 -7.96 -0.02
N ARG A 103 1.66 -8.59 -0.36
CA ARG A 103 1.72 -9.77 -1.24
C ARG A 103 0.66 -10.83 -0.89
N TRP A 104 0.27 -10.93 0.38
CA TRP A 104 -0.69 -11.93 0.86
C TRP A 104 -2.16 -11.49 0.74
N ASN A 105 -2.44 -10.27 0.28
CA ASN A 105 -3.78 -9.87 -0.13
C ASN A 105 -4.27 -10.82 -1.23
N SER A 106 -5.48 -11.40 -1.08
CA SER A 106 -5.93 -12.52 -1.90
C SER A 106 -5.99 -12.21 -3.41
N TRP A 107 -6.37 -11.00 -3.78
CA TRP A 107 -6.40 -10.59 -5.19
C TRP A 107 -4.97 -10.43 -5.72
N ILE A 108 -4.11 -9.75 -4.98
CA ILE A 108 -2.70 -9.55 -5.36
C ILE A 108 -1.96 -10.89 -5.41
N ALA A 109 -2.13 -11.74 -4.39
CA ALA A 109 -1.52 -13.07 -4.36
C ALA A 109 -1.87 -13.88 -5.62
N ARG A 110 -3.13 -13.83 -6.05
CA ARG A 110 -3.56 -14.52 -7.25
C ARG A 110 -3.02 -13.89 -8.53
N MET A 111 -2.96 -12.55 -8.61
CA MET A 111 -2.39 -11.85 -9.77
C MET A 111 -0.88 -12.09 -9.89
N LEU A 112 -0.17 -12.25 -8.78
CA LEU A 112 1.26 -12.59 -8.76
C LEU A 112 1.58 -14.00 -9.30
N GLU A 113 0.59 -14.85 -9.50
CA GLU A 113 0.77 -16.12 -10.22
C GLU A 113 0.82 -15.93 -11.75
N ASP A 114 0.51 -14.73 -12.25
CA ASP A 114 0.61 -14.39 -13.67
C ASP A 114 1.98 -13.78 -13.98
N PRO A 115 2.83 -14.44 -14.79
CA PRO A 115 4.16 -13.93 -15.12
C PRO A 115 4.17 -12.53 -15.77
N ALA A 116 3.11 -12.18 -16.50
CA ALA A 116 3.01 -10.86 -17.12
C ALA A 116 2.68 -9.77 -16.08
N PHE A 117 1.92 -10.08 -15.04
CA PHE A 117 1.72 -9.18 -13.91
C PHE A 117 3.02 -8.97 -13.14
N VAL A 118 3.72 -10.06 -12.81
CA VAL A 118 5.02 -10.01 -12.11
C VAL A 118 6.04 -9.18 -12.90
N ALA A 119 6.17 -9.40 -14.21
CA ALA A 119 7.08 -8.60 -15.04
C ALA A 119 6.78 -7.09 -14.95
N ARG A 120 5.49 -6.73 -14.98
CA ARG A 120 5.07 -5.34 -14.86
C ARG A 120 5.28 -4.76 -13.46
N VAL A 121 5.10 -5.54 -12.41
CA VAL A 121 5.42 -5.16 -11.02
C VAL A 121 6.91 -4.83 -10.89
N LYS A 122 7.80 -5.69 -11.43
CA LYS A 122 9.25 -5.46 -11.40
C LYS A 122 9.65 -4.18 -12.12
N GLU A 123 9.12 -3.98 -13.33
CA GLU A 123 9.36 -2.75 -14.11
C GLU A 123 8.91 -1.50 -13.32
N ARG A 124 7.72 -1.55 -12.73
CA ARG A 124 7.16 -0.41 -12.00
C ARG A 124 7.94 -0.13 -10.71
N TYR A 125 8.34 -1.18 -9.98
CA TYR A 125 9.18 -1.03 -8.80
C TYR A 125 10.54 -0.39 -9.14
N ALA A 126 11.21 -0.82 -10.21
CA ALA A 126 12.49 -0.23 -10.64
C ALA A 126 12.35 1.29 -10.93
N SER A 127 11.21 1.71 -11.50
CA SER A 127 10.91 3.13 -11.70
C SER A 127 10.72 3.88 -10.38
N LEU A 128 10.04 3.28 -9.40
CA LEU A 128 9.83 3.88 -8.07
C LEU A 128 11.14 3.95 -7.28
N ASP A 129 11.95 2.91 -7.31
CA ASP A 129 13.25 2.88 -6.64
C ASP A 129 14.20 3.94 -7.20
N GLY A 130 14.14 4.18 -8.50
CA GLY A 130 14.87 5.28 -9.12
C GLY A 130 14.46 6.69 -8.65
N GLN A 131 13.26 6.83 -8.08
CA GLN A 131 12.74 8.10 -7.53
C GLN A 131 12.98 8.22 -6.01
N ARG A 132 13.70 7.30 -5.38
CA ARG A 132 13.97 7.32 -3.93
C ARG A 132 14.58 8.65 -3.44
N PRO A 133 15.53 9.30 -4.16
CA PRO A 133 16.04 10.60 -3.75
C PRO A 133 14.95 11.68 -3.68
N GLU A 134 14.06 11.73 -4.67
CA GLU A 134 12.95 12.70 -4.71
C GLU A 134 11.92 12.43 -3.60
N ILE A 135 11.67 11.16 -3.26
CA ILE A 135 10.80 10.81 -2.12
C ILE A 135 11.39 11.36 -0.82
N LYS A 136 12.69 11.18 -0.59
CA LYS A 136 13.38 11.68 0.60
C LYS A 136 13.40 13.21 0.66
N GLU A 137 13.60 13.87 -0.47
CA GLU A 137 13.49 15.35 -0.57
C GLU A 137 12.08 15.80 -0.19
N LYS A 138 11.03 15.11 -0.65
CA LYS A 138 9.64 15.44 -0.28
C LYS A 138 9.35 15.20 1.20
N ILE A 139 9.88 14.17 1.81
CA ILE A 139 9.76 13.97 3.27
C ILE A 139 10.37 15.16 4.02
N ALA A 140 11.57 15.60 3.63
CA ALA A 140 12.23 16.74 4.25
C ALA A 140 11.44 18.06 4.05
N GLU A 141 10.92 18.29 2.83
CA GLU A 141 10.07 19.44 2.52
C GLU A 141 8.80 19.46 3.40
N TRP A 142 8.09 18.34 3.47
CA TRP A 142 6.85 18.24 4.27
C TRP A 142 7.11 18.33 5.77
N SER A 143 8.20 17.73 6.26
CA SER A 143 8.64 17.90 7.65
C SER A 143 8.85 19.38 8.00
N ALA A 144 9.50 20.14 7.12
CA ALA A 144 9.68 21.57 7.32
C ALA A 144 8.35 22.35 7.29
N GLN A 145 7.42 21.98 6.40
CA GLN A 145 6.09 22.60 6.31
C GLN A 145 5.25 22.40 7.57
N VAL A 146 5.33 21.22 8.19
CA VAL A 146 4.53 20.90 9.40
C VAL A 146 5.21 21.31 10.71
N ASN A 147 6.40 21.92 10.66
CA ASN A 147 7.22 22.19 11.85
C ASN A 147 6.49 22.98 12.94
N LEU A 148 5.72 24.01 12.58
CA LEU A 148 4.96 24.79 13.57
C LEU A 148 3.74 24.00 14.09
N SER A 149 3.06 23.26 13.23
CA SER A 149 1.88 22.48 13.63
C SER A 149 2.25 21.26 14.47
N GLN A 150 3.38 20.60 14.19
CA GLN A 150 3.85 19.49 15.02
C GLN A 150 4.25 19.99 16.42
N ALA A 151 4.94 21.13 16.53
CA ALA A 151 5.30 21.72 17.83
C ALA A 151 4.04 22.10 18.63
N GLN A 152 3.01 22.68 17.97
CA GLN A 152 1.74 22.95 18.60
C GLN A 152 1.01 21.65 19.03
N ASN A 153 1.05 20.60 18.21
CA ASN A 153 0.49 19.30 18.54
C ASN A 153 1.16 18.72 19.80
N ASP A 154 2.49 18.70 19.86
CA ASP A 154 3.22 18.18 20.99
C ASP A 154 3.02 19.01 22.27
N SER A 155 2.86 20.33 22.15
CA SER A 155 2.53 21.18 23.32
C SER A 155 1.20 20.80 23.98
N ILE A 156 0.29 20.20 23.23
CA ILE A 156 -1.05 19.79 23.69
C ILE A 156 -1.05 18.32 24.14
N TRP A 157 -0.52 17.44 23.29
CA TRP A 157 -0.66 16.00 23.44
C TRP A 157 0.58 15.33 24.05
N GLN A 158 1.73 16.01 24.01
CA GLN A 158 3.01 15.53 24.57
C GLN A 158 3.34 14.10 24.07
N THR A 159 3.39 13.93 22.76
CA THR A 159 3.60 12.62 22.12
C THR A 159 5.05 12.25 21.94
N LEU A 160 5.96 13.23 21.87
CA LEU A 160 7.40 12.98 21.76
C LEU A 160 8.00 12.45 23.07
N GLY A 161 9.05 11.67 22.97
CA GLY A 161 9.81 11.12 24.09
C GLY A 161 9.08 10.05 24.90
N ARG A 162 7.95 9.53 24.42
CA ARG A 162 7.18 8.51 25.15
C ARG A 162 6.45 7.55 24.22
N TYR A 163 6.23 6.35 24.72
CA TYR A 163 5.38 5.39 24.05
C TYR A 163 3.94 5.91 23.92
N VAL A 164 3.44 5.89 22.71
CA VAL A 164 2.02 6.09 22.37
C VAL A 164 1.61 4.91 21.48
N TRP A 165 0.68 4.09 21.95
CA TRP A 165 0.24 2.93 21.18
C TRP A 165 -0.28 3.34 19.79
N PRO A 166 0.10 2.64 18.71
CA PRO A 166 0.94 1.43 18.64
C PRO A 166 2.40 1.71 18.22
N ASN A 167 2.96 2.89 18.46
CA ASN A 167 4.29 3.29 17.99
C ASN A 167 5.38 2.49 18.73
N PRO A 168 6.14 1.59 18.07
CA PRO A 168 7.15 0.77 18.73
C PRO A 168 8.41 1.56 19.10
N VAL A 169 8.65 2.64 18.38
CA VAL A 169 9.81 3.53 18.51
C VAL A 169 9.32 4.95 18.75
N PHE A 170 9.99 5.67 19.61
CA PHE A 170 9.65 7.07 19.91
C PHE A 170 10.91 7.83 20.29
N TYR A 171 11.03 9.05 19.77
CA TYR A 171 12.18 9.91 19.96
C TYR A 171 11.77 11.23 20.63
N ASP A 172 12.77 11.94 21.18
CA ASP A 172 12.52 13.18 21.92
C ASP A 172 12.18 14.36 21.01
N THR A 173 12.49 14.27 19.71
CA THR A 173 12.28 15.34 18.76
C THR A 173 11.59 14.85 17.48
N HIS A 174 10.86 15.76 16.82
CA HIS A 174 10.26 15.51 15.51
C HIS A 174 11.29 15.20 14.42
N GLU A 175 12.48 15.81 14.52
CA GLU A 175 13.57 15.58 13.57
C GLU A 175 14.06 14.12 13.64
N GLU A 176 14.26 13.60 14.83
CA GLU A 176 14.65 12.20 15.05
C GLU A 176 13.56 11.22 14.58
N GLU A 177 12.27 11.53 14.77
CA GLU A 177 11.15 10.74 14.22
C GLU A 177 11.19 10.70 12.68
N VAL A 178 11.49 11.83 12.04
CA VAL A 178 11.63 11.91 10.57
C VAL A 178 12.87 11.14 10.08
N GLU A 179 13.98 11.25 10.78
CA GLU A 179 15.20 10.47 10.48
C GLU A 179 14.95 8.97 10.57
N HIS A 180 14.21 8.53 11.59
CA HIS A 180 13.79 7.14 11.73
C HIS A 180 12.93 6.68 10.54
N LEU A 181 11.92 7.46 10.15
CA LEU A 181 11.07 7.18 8.99
C LEU A 181 11.91 7.00 7.72
N VAL A 182 12.85 7.92 7.46
CA VAL A 182 13.73 7.85 6.28
C VAL A 182 14.63 6.62 6.33
N SER A 183 15.21 6.30 7.49
CA SER A 183 16.05 5.12 7.68
C SER A 183 15.28 3.81 7.47
N TRP A 184 14.08 3.73 8.02
CA TRP A 184 13.19 2.59 7.83
C TRP A 184 12.82 2.41 6.35
N LEU A 185 12.46 3.50 5.67
CA LEU A 185 12.12 3.49 4.25
C LEU A 185 13.32 3.04 3.37
N ASP A 186 14.51 3.54 3.64
CA ASP A 186 15.72 3.14 2.91
C ASP A 186 15.96 1.63 3.06
N THR A 187 15.94 1.12 4.29
CA THR A 187 16.11 -0.32 4.58
C THR A 187 15.01 -1.16 3.89
N ARG A 188 13.77 -0.65 3.91
CA ARG A 188 12.63 -1.30 3.25
C ARG A 188 12.80 -1.41 1.74
N MET A 189 13.18 -0.32 1.10
CA MET A 189 13.37 -0.30 -0.35
C MET A 189 14.59 -1.13 -0.76
N ASP A 190 15.65 -1.16 0.03
CA ASP A 190 16.81 -2.05 -0.22
C ASP A 190 16.38 -3.52 -0.14
N TRP A 191 15.64 -3.90 0.89
CA TRP A 191 15.12 -5.27 1.01
C TRP A 191 14.20 -5.64 -0.18
N LEU A 192 13.32 -4.74 -0.60
CA LEU A 192 12.46 -4.96 -1.76
C LEU A 192 13.29 -5.11 -3.04
N ALA A 193 14.30 -4.28 -3.27
CA ALA A 193 15.18 -4.37 -4.43
C ALA A 193 15.88 -5.73 -4.53
N GLU A 194 16.31 -6.29 -3.39
CA GLU A 194 16.95 -7.61 -3.33
C GLU A 194 15.96 -8.77 -3.55
N ASN A 195 14.69 -8.60 -3.20
CA ASN A 195 13.70 -9.69 -3.15
C ASN A 195 12.64 -9.63 -4.27
N ILE A 196 12.49 -8.49 -4.96
CA ILE A 196 11.45 -8.31 -5.99
C ILE A 196 11.66 -9.28 -7.18
N GLU A 197 12.89 -9.67 -7.46
CA GLU A 197 13.20 -10.60 -8.55
C GLU A 197 12.72 -12.03 -8.28
N ALA A 198 12.42 -12.34 -7.00
CA ALA A 198 11.92 -13.65 -6.58
C ALA A 198 10.38 -13.71 -6.49
N LEU A 199 9.68 -12.68 -6.97
CA LEU A 199 8.21 -12.70 -7.11
C LEU A 199 7.76 -13.72 -8.15
#